data_62665565bc0227c6555dced7c21413ba
#
_entry.id   62665565bc0227c6555dced7c21413ba
#
_cell.length_a   1.000
_cell.length_b   1.000
_cell.length_c   1.000
_cell.angle_alpha   90.00
_cell.angle_beta   90.00
_cell.angle_gamma   90.00
#
_symmetry.space_group_name_H-M   'P 1'
#
loop_
_entity.id
_entity.type
_entity.pdbx_description
1 polymer ?
#
loop_
_entity_poly.entity_id
_entity_poly.type
_entity_poly.pdbx_seq_one_letter_code
_entity_poly.pdbx_strand_id
1 'polypeptide(L)'
;MKIHPTAIVEDGAQLGADVEVGPCAFVGRNVKIGDGTVIRQGAIVDGHTTVGSMCQIFPYACVGMKTQDLKYKEGSTSYVEIGDRTVIREFATVHLGTADGEKTIIGSDCLFMCYCHAAHGVILGDHCICSNSVQLAGDVHLQDWAIVGGCSASHQFCTVGKHAMVGGMCKIRQDVPPYMLSDMDGAAMKVYGPNVVGLTRRGFPKDVIQALKEAYRFIYRDGLNRSQALERVENEIEPFNEIKELVAFYRNSQRGVA
;
A
#
# COMPACT_ATOMS: atom_id res chain seq x y z
N MET A 1 7.54 -16.80 23.70
CA MET A 1 8.64 -16.26 22.86
C MET A 1 9.59 -17.38 22.49
N LYS A 2 9.93 -17.53 21.22
CA LYS A 2 10.90 -18.53 20.73
C LYS A 2 11.94 -17.82 19.86
N ILE A 3 13.19 -17.79 20.29
CA ILE A 3 14.31 -17.20 19.56
C ILE A 3 15.27 -18.32 19.18
N HIS A 4 15.53 -18.47 17.87
CA HIS A 4 16.48 -19.48 17.39
C HIS A 4 17.90 -19.11 17.85
N PRO A 5 18.75 -20.09 18.24
CA PRO A 5 20.09 -19.82 18.76
C PRO A 5 21.03 -19.05 17.80
N THR A 6 20.77 -19.09 16.48
CA THR A 6 21.54 -18.35 15.48
C THR A 6 20.90 -17.02 15.09
N ALA A 7 19.76 -16.64 15.67
CA ALA A 7 19.19 -15.32 15.48
C ALA A 7 19.98 -14.26 16.28
N ILE A 8 20.02 -13.06 15.77
CA ILE A 8 20.60 -11.90 16.44
C ILE A 8 19.45 -10.96 16.82
N VAL A 9 19.25 -10.77 18.10
CA VAL A 9 18.34 -9.78 18.65
C VAL A 9 19.18 -8.83 19.48
N GLU A 10 19.29 -7.58 19.04
CA GLU A 10 20.14 -6.60 19.73
C GLU A 10 19.54 -6.15 21.06
N ASP A 11 20.40 -5.81 22.01
CA ASP A 11 20.00 -5.19 23.27
C ASP A 11 19.26 -3.87 23.02
N GLY A 12 18.02 -3.78 23.53
CA GLY A 12 17.11 -2.65 23.30
C GLY A 12 15.90 -2.98 22.44
N ALA A 13 15.94 -4.07 21.65
CA ALA A 13 14.77 -4.58 20.95
C ALA A 13 13.64 -4.96 21.93
N GLN A 14 12.42 -4.60 21.59
CA GLN A 14 11.22 -4.90 22.38
C GLN A 14 10.38 -5.95 21.68
N LEU A 15 10.30 -7.14 22.24
CA LEU A 15 9.52 -8.25 21.68
C LEU A 15 8.31 -8.52 22.58
N GLY A 16 7.13 -8.58 21.97
CA GLY A 16 5.88 -8.95 22.64
C GLY A 16 5.80 -10.42 23.04
N ALA A 17 4.66 -10.80 23.58
CA ALA A 17 4.38 -12.19 23.95
C ALA A 17 4.34 -13.08 22.70
N ASP A 18 4.80 -14.33 22.84
CA ASP A 18 4.74 -15.37 21.78
C ASP A 18 5.37 -15.01 20.41
N VAL A 19 6.27 -14.03 20.41
CA VAL A 19 7.07 -13.72 19.21
C VAL A 19 8.02 -14.88 18.90
N GLU A 20 8.11 -15.24 17.62
CA GLU A 20 9.06 -16.23 17.10
C GLU A 20 10.10 -15.55 16.21
N VAL A 21 11.39 -15.81 16.48
CA VAL A 21 12.51 -15.32 15.66
C VAL A 21 13.29 -16.51 15.11
N GLY A 22 13.25 -16.67 13.79
CA GLY A 22 13.85 -17.80 13.06
C GLY A 22 15.37 -17.76 12.93
N PRO A 23 15.99 -18.81 12.38
CA PRO A 23 17.42 -18.90 12.25
C PRO A 23 18.00 -17.78 11.39
N CYS A 24 19.14 -17.24 11.81
CA CYS A 24 19.86 -16.16 11.13
C CYS A 24 19.02 -14.89 10.88
N ALA A 25 17.87 -14.73 11.53
CA ALA A 25 17.13 -13.48 11.49
C ALA A 25 17.82 -12.41 12.35
N PHE A 26 17.65 -11.15 11.99
CA PHE A 26 18.21 -10.00 12.70
C PHE A 26 17.09 -9.07 13.15
N VAL A 27 17.14 -8.65 14.41
CA VAL A 27 16.24 -7.65 14.99
C VAL A 27 17.08 -6.58 15.67
N GLY A 28 17.03 -5.35 15.14
CA GLY A 28 17.81 -4.21 15.60
C GLY A 28 17.30 -3.62 16.91
N ARG A 29 18.17 -2.86 17.59
CA ARG A 29 17.95 -2.33 18.93
C ARG A 29 16.75 -1.41 19.13
N ASN A 30 16.34 -0.68 18.07
CA ASN A 30 15.23 0.27 18.14
C ASN A 30 13.91 -0.32 17.62
N VAL A 31 13.87 -1.64 17.40
CA VAL A 31 12.72 -2.35 16.86
C VAL A 31 11.75 -2.71 17.97
N LYS A 32 10.45 -2.58 17.67
CA LYS A 32 9.34 -3.05 18.49
C LYS A 32 8.51 -4.05 17.71
N ILE A 33 8.28 -5.24 18.27
CA ILE A 33 7.51 -6.32 17.66
C ILE A 33 6.31 -6.64 18.53
N GLY A 34 5.11 -6.60 17.97
CA GLY A 34 3.86 -6.95 18.65
C GLY A 34 3.70 -8.46 18.87
N ASP A 35 2.73 -8.81 19.71
CA ASP A 35 2.48 -10.18 20.17
C ASP A 35 2.21 -11.15 19.02
N GLY A 36 2.70 -12.38 19.14
CA GLY A 36 2.44 -13.47 18.18
C GLY A 36 3.04 -13.28 16.80
N THR A 37 3.85 -12.25 16.58
CA THR A 37 4.50 -12.00 15.29
C THR A 37 5.64 -12.98 15.05
N VAL A 38 5.75 -13.44 13.80
CA VAL A 38 6.74 -14.45 13.39
C VAL A 38 7.72 -13.85 12.40
N ILE A 39 9.00 -13.82 12.76
CA ILE A 39 10.12 -13.40 11.90
C ILE A 39 10.82 -14.68 11.42
N ARG A 40 10.77 -14.94 10.12
CA ARG A 40 11.31 -16.16 9.52
C ARG A 40 12.83 -16.08 9.32
N GLN A 41 13.42 -17.20 8.87
CA GLN A 41 14.88 -17.31 8.69
C GLN A 41 15.44 -16.20 7.79
N GLY A 42 16.56 -15.62 8.20
CA GLY A 42 17.29 -14.62 7.44
C GLY A 42 16.56 -13.30 7.19
N ALA A 43 15.38 -13.12 7.75
CA ALA A 43 14.68 -11.82 7.67
C ALA A 43 15.38 -10.77 8.55
N ILE A 44 15.37 -9.54 8.12
CA ILE A 44 15.99 -8.39 8.81
C ILE A 44 14.89 -7.40 9.16
N VAL A 45 14.81 -7.06 10.44
CA VAL A 45 13.99 -5.94 10.93
C VAL A 45 14.90 -4.99 11.70
N ASP A 46 15.08 -3.78 11.21
CA ASP A 46 16.06 -2.85 11.78
C ASP A 46 15.52 -1.40 11.81
N GLY A 47 16.38 -0.46 12.18
CA GLY A 47 16.04 0.96 12.29
C GLY A 47 14.96 1.21 13.35
N HIS A 48 14.33 2.39 13.30
CA HIS A 48 13.19 2.72 14.16
C HIS A 48 11.90 2.11 13.61
N THR A 49 11.76 0.79 13.74
CA THR A 49 10.65 0.02 13.17
C THR A 49 9.73 -0.52 14.25
N THR A 50 8.43 -0.30 14.06
CA THR A 50 7.38 -0.93 14.84
C THR A 50 6.59 -1.88 13.96
N VAL A 51 6.51 -3.14 14.36
CA VAL A 51 5.69 -4.18 13.71
C VAL A 51 4.57 -4.55 14.66
N GLY A 52 3.34 -4.55 14.17
CA GLY A 52 2.14 -4.92 14.92
C GLY A 52 2.11 -6.39 15.34
N SER A 53 0.97 -6.80 15.87
CA SER A 53 0.74 -8.16 16.37
C SER A 53 0.33 -9.12 15.26
N MET A 54 0.63 -10.41 15.43
CA MET A 54 0.23 -11.50 14.54
C MET A 54 0.74 -11.33 13.09
N CYS A 55 1.80 -10.55 12.89
CA CYS A 55 2.44 -10.35 11.59
C CYS A 55 3.32 -11.53 11.20
N GLN A 56 3.60 -11.66 9.91
CA GLN A 56 4.53 -12.65 9.39
C GLN A 56 5.56 -11.99 8.48
N ILE A 57 6.81 -11.99 8.87
CA ILE A 57 7.94 -11.50 8.08
C ILE A 57 8.67 -12.71 7.50
N PHE A 58 8.54 -12.91 6.21
CA PHE A 58 9.03 -14.11 5.50
C PHE A 58 10.54 -14.07 5.24
N PRO A 59 11.13 -15.20 4.80
CA PRO A 59 12.57 -15.28 4.66
C PRO A 59 13.19 -14.19 3.79
N TYR A 60 14.27 -13.61 4.28
CA TYR A 60 15.07 -12.59 3.59
C TYR A 60 14.32 -11.30 3.27
N ALA A 61 13.14 -11.06 3.84
CA ALA A 61 12.54 -9.75 3.81
C ALA A 61 13.37 -8.75 4.64
N CYS A 62 13.48 -7.51 4.18
CA CYS A 62 14.24 -6.45 4.85
C CYS A 62 13.32 -5.28 5.18
N VAL A 63 13.06 -5.08 6.46
CA VAL A 63 12.13 -4.05 6.96
C VAL A 63 12.90 -3.04 7.81
N GLY A 64 12.68 -1.76 7.55
CA GLY A 64 13.31 -0.68 8.31
C GLY A 64 14.76 -0.39 7.90
N MET A 65 15.15 -0.77 6.70
CA MET A 65 16.46 -0.43 6.16
C MET A 65 16.54 1.05 5.77
N LYS A 66 17.75 1.59 5.80
CA LYS A 66 18.04 2.96 5.36
C LYS A 66 17.46 3.22 3.97
N THR A 67 16.84 4.39 3.79
CA THR A 67 16.32 4.82 2.49
C THR A 67 17.42 4.86 1.40
N GLN A 68 17.02 4.65 0.16
CA GLN A 68 17.87 4.79 -1.03
C GLN A 68 17.83 6.23 -1.61
N ASP A 69 17.04 7.12 -1.03
CA ASP A 69 16.97 8.51 -1.51
C ASP A 69 18.27 9.27 -1.21
N LEU A 70 18.85 9.84 -2.24
CA LEU A 70 20.09 10.65 -2.13
C LEU A 70 19.92 11.92 -1.29
N LYS A 71 18.70 12.33 -0.99
CA LYS A 71 18.42 13.47 -0.10
C LYS A 71 18.57 13.12 1.38
N TYR A 72 18.71 11.83 1.72
CA TYR A 72 18.90 11.41 3.10
C TYR A 72 20.13 12.06 3.72
N LYS A 73 19.98 12.57 4.93
CA LYS A 73 21.09 13.15 5.72
C LYS A 73 21.44 12.19 6.86
N GLU A 74 22.70 11.87 7.00
CA GLU A 74 23.17 11.04 8.11
C GLU A 74 22.77 11.66 9.46
N GLY A 75 22.25 10.81 10.36
CA GLY A 75 21.73 11.22 11.67
C GLY A 75 20.24 11.58 11.67
N SER A 76 19.56 11.62 10.52
CA SER A 76 18.10 11.76 10.50
C SER A 76 17.43 10.53 11.14
N THR A 77 16.42 10.78 11.97
CA THR A 77 15.61 9.74 12.60
C THR A 77 14.26 9.64 11.86
N SER A 78 14.05 8.54 11.18
CA SER A 78 12.81 8.25 10.47
C SER A 78 12.30 6.85 10.83
N TYR A 79 11.08 6.51 10.46
CA TYR A 79 10.36 5.40 11.03
C TYR A 79 9.75 4.48 9.97
N VAL A 80 9.55 3.21 10.36
CA VAL A 80 8.64 2.27 9.69
C VAL A 80 7.59 1.81 10.70
N GLU A 81 6.34 1.83 10.28
CA GLU A 81 5.22 1.28 11.05
C GLU A 81 4.48 0.23 10.22
N ILE A 82 4.31 -0.97 10.76
CA ILE A 82 3.55 -2.06 10.15
C ILE A 82 2.41 -2.41 11.09
N GLY A 83 1.18 -2.38 10.57
CA GLY A 83 -0.03 -2.74 11.29
C GLY A 83 -0.15 -4.24 11.55
N ASP A 84 -1.18 -4.61 12.29
CA ASP A 84 -1.42 -5.99 12.73
C ASP A 84 -1.74 -6.95 11.58
N ARG A 85 -1.44 -8.24 11.74
CA ARG A 85 -1.78 -9.35 10.83
C ARG A 85 -1.26 -9.18 9.40
N THR A 86 -0.36 -8.25 9.19
CA THR A 86 0.26 -7.98 7.90
C THR A 86 1.32 -9.03 7.56
N VAL A 87 1.34 -9.44 6.31
CA VAL A 87 2.27 -10.45 5.77
C VAL A 87 3.24 -9.80 4.81
N ILE A 88 4.52 -9.82 5.15
CA ILE A 88 5.63 -9.36 4.30
C ILE A 88 6.35 -10.61 3.77
N ARG A 89 6.26 -10.85 2.47
CA ARG A 89 6.77 -12.06 1.82
C ARG A 89 8.27 -11.94 1.50
N GLU A 90 8.80 -13.04 0.98
CA GLU A 90 10.21 -13.26 0.73
C GLU A 90 10.84 -12.13 -0.13
N PHE A 91 12.01 -11.67 0.26
CA PHE A 91 12.81 -10.66 -0.44
C PHE A 91 12.08 -9.30 -0.62
N ALA A 92 10.97 -9.07 0.05
CA ALA A 92 10.34 -7.77 0.04
C ALA A 92 11.14 -6.78 0.89
N THR A 93 11.09 -5.49 0.54
CA THR A 93 11.83 -4.43 1.22
C THR A 93 10.90 -3.28 1.59
N VAL A 94 11.01 -2.80 2.83
CA VAL A 94 10.31 -1.62 3.33
C VAL A 94 11.35 -0.70 3.95
N HIS A 95 11.54 0.48 3.38
CA HIS A 95 12.58 1.41 3.81
C HIS A 95 12.06 2.47 4.77
N LEU A 96 12.96 2.96 5.61
CA LEU A 96 12.73 4.14 6.46
C LEU A 96 12.43 5.38 5.61
N GLY A 97 11.83 6.39 6.21
CA GLY A 97 11.69 7.71 5.62
C GLY A 97 13.04 8.38 5.30
N THR A 98 13.01 9.43 4.51
CA THR A 98 14.22 10.20 4.11
C THR A 98 14.50 11.35 5.07
N ALA A 99 13.44 12.06 5.49
CA ALA A 99 13.55 13.21 6.37
C ALA A 99 13.37 12.84 7.85
N ASP A 100 13.81 13.71 8.72
CA ASP A 100 13.61 13.57 10.16
C ASP A 100 12.12 13.54 10.50
N GLY A 101 11.69 12.56 11.27
CA GLY A 101 10.27 12.34 11.62
C GLY A 101 9.41 11.69 10.53
N GLU A 102 9.91 11.51 9.31
CA GLU A 102 9.15 10.87 8.23
C GLU A 102 8.87 9.39 8.52
N LYS A 103 7.70 8.92 8.09
CA LYS A 103 7.26 7.55 8.29
C LYS A 103 6.94 6.86 6.98
N THR A 104 7.35 5.61 6.85
CA THR A 104 6.80 4.66 5.88
C THR A 104 5.81 3.77 6.64
N ILE A 105 4.57 3.64 6.15
CA ILE A 105 3.48 2.98 6.86
C ILE A 105 2.89 1.87 5.99
N ILE A 106 2.79 0.68 6.54
CA ILE A 106 2.03 -0.43 5.97
C ILE A 106 0.90 -0.74 6.95
N GLY A 107 -0.34 -0.62 6.54
CA GLY A 107 -1.51 -0.86 7.38
C GLY A 107 -1.67 -2.31 7.86
N SER A 108 -2.80 -2.59 8.49
CA SER A 108 -3.14 -3.92 8.99
C SER A 108 -3.73 -4.81 7.89
N ASP A 109 -3.65 -6.13 8.09
CA ASP A 109 -4.23 -7.14 7.17
C ASP A 109 -3.72 -7.02 5.72
N CYS A 110 -2.56 -6.42 5.51
CA CYS A 110 -1.95 -6.26 4.20
C CYS A 110 -1.18 -7.50 3.75
N LEU A 111 -1.13 -7.70 2.44
CA LEU A 111 -0.28 -8.73 1.81
C LEU A 111 0.74 -8.06 0.88
N PHE A 112 1.99 -8.05 1.30
CA PHE A 112 3.11 -7.52 0.55
C PHE A 112 3.91 -8.71 -0.01
N MET A 113 3.63 -9.09 -1.27
CA MET A 113 4.16 -10.33 -1.85
C MET A 113 5.65 -10.25 -2.17
N CYS A 114 6.19 -11.35 -2.70
CA CYS A 114 7.63 -11.51 -2.93
C CYS A 114 8.20 -10.40 -3.82
N TYR A 115 9.40 -9.92 -3.46
CA TYR A 115 10.14 -8.90 -4.20
C TYR A 115 9.46 -7.53 -4.29
N CYS A 116 8.40 -7.28 -3.51
CA CYS A 116 7.81 -5.95 -3.44
C CYS A 116 8.75 -4.96 -2.75
N HIS A 117 8.65 -3.69 -3.15
CA HIS A 117 9.40 -2.60 -2.53
C HIS A 117 8.48 -1.44 -2.14
N ALA A 118 8.58 -0.99 -0.90
CA ALA A 118 8.06 0.28 -0.42
C ALA A 118 9.22 1.22 -0.11
N ALA A 119 9.36 2.30 -0.90
CA ALA A 119 10.34 3.35 -0.67
C ALA A 119 9.92 4.24 0.52
N HIS A 120 10.74 5.25 0.81
CA HIS A 120 10.48 6.25 1.86
C HIS A 120 9.10 6.91 1.70
N GLY A 121 8.46 7.24 2.80
CA GLY A 121 7.20 7.98 2.82
C GLY A 121 5.99 7.25 2.21
N VAL A 122 6.14 6.00 1.79
CA VAL A 122 5.03 5.19 1.29
C VAL A 122 4.03 4.93 2.40
N ILE A 123 2.74 5.11 2.10
CA ILE A 123 1.64 4.84 3.02
C ILE A 123 0.66 3.84 2.38
N LEU A 124 0.51 2.67 2.97
CA LEU A 124 -0.58 1.74 2.69
C LEU A 124 -1.61 1.81 3.80
N GLY A 125 -2.87 1.95 3.42
CA GLY A 125 -4.01 1.70 4.30
C GLY A 125 -4.16 0.21 4.63
N ASP A 126 -5.27 -0.14 5.24
CA ASP A 126 -5.56 -1.52 5.64
C ASP A 126 -6.00 -2.39 4.46
N HIS A 127 -5.79 -3.70 4.58
CA HIS A 127 -6.20 -4.71 3.60
C HIS A 127 -5.64 -4.52 2.18
N CYS A 128 -4.54 -3.78 2.02
CA CYS A 128 -3.90 -3.59 0.73
C CYS A 128 -3.17 -4.86 0.26
N ILE A 129 -3.16 -5.09 -1.05
CA ILE A 129 -2.41 -6.18 -1.66
C ILE A 129 -1.44 -5.62 -2.70
N CYS A 130 -0.15 -5.82 -2.49
CA CYS A 130 0.88 -5.63 -3.50
C CYS A 130 1.32 -7.01 -3.99
N SER A 131 0.97 -7.33 -5.24
CA SER A 131 1.36 -8.61 -5.86
C SER A 131 2.86 -8.65 -6.14
N ASN A 132 3.40 -9.80 -6.52
CA ASN A 132 4.84 -10.01 -6.69
C ASN A 132 5.51 -8.90 -7.52
N SER A 133 6.65 -8.43 -7.04
CA SER A 133 7.49 -7.44 -7.72
C SER A 133 6.85 -6.06 -7.95
N VAL A 134 5.86 -5.69 -7.14
CA VAL A 134 5.34 -4.31 -7.14
C VAL A 134 6.38 -3.37 -6.56
N GLN A 135 6.65 -2.25 -7.25
CA GLN A 135 7.63 -1.25 -6.86
C GLN A 135 6.93 0.08 -6.57
N LEU A 136 6.85 0.45 -5.30
CA LEU A 136 6.26 1.72 -4.85
C LEU A 136 7.37 2.74 -4.63
N ALA A 137 7.42 3.76 -5.47
CA ALA A 137 8.36 4.88 -5.30
C ALA A 137 7.98 5.74 -4.09
N GLY A 138 8.84 6.71 -3.72
CA GLY A 138 8.61 7.54 -2.54
C GLY A 138 7.26 8.25 -2.52
N ASP A 139 6.70 8.40 -1.33
CA ASP A 139 5.46 9.15 -1.08
C ASP A 139 4.22 8.64 -1.84
N VAL A 140 4.22 7.38 -2.23
CA VAL A 140 3.06 6.73 -2.84
C VAL A 140 2.06 6.36 -1.75
N HIS A 141 0.78 6.62 -2.02
CA HIS A 141 -0.30 6.28 -1.12
C HIS A 141 -1.25 5.25 -1.74
N LEU A 142 -1.38 4.09 -1.12
CA LEU A 142 -2.43 3.12 -1.40
C LEU A 142 -3.50 3.22 -0.31
N GLN A 143 -4.71 3.60 -0.68
CA GLN A 143 -5.84 3.63 0.26
C GLN A 143 -6.35 2.21 0.54
N ASP A 144 -7.19 2.06 1.59
CA ASP A 144 -7.68 0.77 2.05
C ASP A 144 -8.22 -0.11 0.91
N TRP A 145 -7.92 -1.39 0.98
CA TRP A 145 -8.37 -2.40 0.02
C TRP A 145 -7.85 -2.19 -1.41
N ALA A 146 -6.90 -1.31 -1.64
CA ALA A 146 -6.27 -1.16 -2.95
C ALA A 146 -5.46 -2.42 -3.29
N ILE A 147 -5.53 -2.84 -4.54
CA ILE A 147 -4.77 -3.99 -5.06
C ILE A 147 -3.92 -3.52 -6.23
N VAL A 148 -2.63 -3.81 -6.18
CA VAL A 148 -1.69 -3.54 -7.29
C VAL A 148 -1.18 -4.86 -7.84
N GLY A 149 -1.44 -5.08 -9.13
CA GLY A 149 -1.03 -6.29 -9.85
C GLY A 149 0.48 -6.42 -10.02
N GLY A 150 0.94 -7.66 -10.18
CA GLY A 150 2.36 -7.99 -10.20
C GLY A 150 3.18 -7.26 -11.26
N CYS A 151 4.45 -7.03 -10.97
CA CYS A 151 5.39 -6.32 -11.84
C CYS A 151 4.98 -4.89 -12.19
N SER A 152 4.07 -4.29 -11.43
CA SER A 152 3.68 -2.89 -11.59
C SER A 152 4.59 -1.96 -10.80
N ALA A 153 4.75 -0.73 -11.30
CA ALA A 153 5.54 0.30 -10.63
C ALA A 153 4.78 1.62 -10.58
N SER A 154 4.87 2.31 -9.45
CA SER A 154 4.27 3.64 -9.27
C SER A 154 5.33 4.74 -9.33
N HIS A 155 4.98 5.87 -9.92
CA HIS A 155 5.73 7.10 -9.78
C HIS A 155 5.50 7.71 -8.40
N GLN A 156 6.47 8.50 -7.90
CA GLN A 156 6.35 9.22 -6.64
C GLN A 156 5.06 10.05 -6.56
N PHE A 157 4.52 10.16 -5.36
CA PHE A 157 3.33 10.96 -5.03
C PHE A 157 2.02 10.50 -5.69
N CYS A 158 1.98 9.35 -6.33
CA CYS A 158 0.74 8.82 -6.86
C CYS A 158 -0.11 8.20 -5.75
N THR A 159 -1.42 8.37 -5.86
CA THR A 159 -2.40 7.73 -4.99
C THR A 159 -3.17 6.66 -5.75
N VAL A 160 -3.28 5.47 -5.18
CA VAL A 160 -4.23 4.43 -5.62
C VAL A 160 -5.41 4.45 -4.67
N GLY A 161 -6.58 4.78 -5.18
CA GLY A 161 -7.80 4.98 -4.39
C GLY A 161 -8.33 3.70 -3.75
N LYS A 162 -9.19 3.88 -2.77
CA LYS A 162 -9.83 2.83 -1.99
C LYS A 162 -10.55 1.81 -2.88
N HIS A 163 -10.37 0.52 -2.59
CA HIS A 163 -10.94 -0.59 -3.36
C HIS A 163 -10.57 -0.61 -4.86
N ALA A 164 -9.62 0.22 -5.30
CA ALA A 164 -9.15 0.17 -6.68
C ALA A 164 -8.38 -1.13 -6.96
N MET A 165 -8.44 -1.57 -8.21
CA MET A 165 -7.64 -2.69 -8.73
C MET A 165 -6.80 -2.19 -9.90
N VAL A 166 -5.49 -2.30 -9.78
CA VAL A 166 -4.54 -2.04 -10.87
C VAL A 166 -4.08 -3.38 -11.44
N GLY A 167 -4.16 -3.55 -12.75
CA GLY A 167 -3.68 -4.73 -13.46
C GLY A 167 -2.18 -4.98 -13.27
N GLY A 168 -1.69 -6.11 -13.76
CA GLY A 168 -0.26 -6.43 -13.73
C GLY A 168 0.54 -5.65 -14.77
N MET A 169 1.86 -5.48 -14.54
CA MET A 169 2.78 -4.79 -15.45
C MET A 169 2.39 -3.33 -15.76
N CYS A 170 1.65 -2.71 -14.86
CA CYS A 170 1.20 -1.33 -15.02
C CYS A 170 2.27 -0.32 -14.59
N LYS A 171 2.35 0.79 -15.33
CA LYS A 171 3.14 1.96 -15.00
C LYS A 171 2.23 3.07 -14.50
N ILE A 172 2.10 3.19 -13.18
CA ILE A 172 1.25 4.17 -12.52
C ILE A 172 1.97 5.53 -12.50
N ARG A 173 1.50 6.50 -13.28
CA ARG A 173 2.07 7.86 -13.37
C ARG A 173 1.12 8.94 -12.86
N GLN A 174 -0.14 8.62 -12.73
CA GLN A 174 -1.22 9.46 -12.26
C GLN A 174 -2.01 8.73 -11.17
N ASP A 175 -2.85 9.43 -10.46
CA ASP A 175 -3.68 8.84 -9.44
C ASP A 175 -4.70 7.86 -10.05
N VAL A 176 -4.93 6.76 -9.37
CA VAL A 176 -5.91 5.73 -9.76
C VAL A 176 -7.18 5.94 -8.95
N PRO A 177 -8.32 6.17 -9.60
CA PRO A 177 -9.54 6.51 -8.88
C PRO A 177 -10.05 5.35 -8.02
N PRO A 178 -10.67 5.65 -6.86
CA PRO A 178 -11.21 4.62 -5.97
C PRO A 178 -12.32 3.83 -6.65
N TYR A 179 -12.48 2.57 -6.21
CA TYR A 179 -13.50 1.61 -6.69
C TYR A 179 -13.34 1.16 -8.14
N MET A 180 -12.35 1.61 -8.87
CA MET A 180 -12.18 1.36 -10.30
C MET A 180 -11.15 0.26 -10.59
N LEU A 181 -11.31 -0.37 -11.74
CA LEU A 181 -10.32 -1.23 -12.38
C LEU A 181 -9.54 -0.41 -13.39
N SER A 182 -8.23 -0.40 -13.25
CA SER A 182 -7.32 0.25 -14.19
C SER A 182 -6.27 -0.74 -14.70
N ASP A 183 -5.93 -0.63 -15.97
CA ASP A 183 -4.92 -1.47 -16.61
C ASP A 183 -4.23 -0.70 -17.73
N MET A 184 -3.20 -1.28 -18.34
CA MET A 184 -2.51 -0.68 -19.48
C MET A 184 -3.34 -0.83 -20.76
N ASP A 185 -3.38 0.26 -21.55
CA ASP A 185 -3.85 0.27 -22.93
C ASP A 185 -2.70 0.83 -23.79
N GLY A 186 -1.91 -0.06 -24.34
CA GLY A 186 -0.64 0.32 -24.98
C GLY A 186 0.34 0.94 -23.97
N ALA A 187 0.73 2.19 -24.18
CA ALA A 187 1.71 2.89 -23.34
C ALA A 187 1.07 3.70 -22.19
N ALA A 188 -0.26 3.82 -22.14
CA ALA A 188 -1.00 4.58 -21.14
C ALA A 188 -1.80 3.68 -20.21
N MET A 189 -1.94 4.10 -18.97
CA MET A 189 -2.90 3.48 -18.06
C MET A 189 -4.29 4.04 -18.33
N LYS A 190 -5.29 3.17 -18.30
CA LYS A 190 -6.69 3.49 -18.57
C LYS A 190 -7.60 2.89 -17.51
N VAL A 191 -8.65 3.62 -17.17
CA VAL A 191 -9.72 3.13 -16.31
C VAL A 191 -10.77 2.41 -17.17
N TYR A 192 -11.04 1.16 -16.84
CA TYR A 192 -11.96 0.30 -17.61
C TYR A 192 -13.38 0.26 -17.05
N GLY A 193 -13.56 0.70 -15.81
CA GLY A 193 -14.84 0.73 -15.12
C GLY A 193 -14.69 0.40 -13.65
N PRO A 194 -15.80 0.28 -12.92
CA PRO A 194 -15.76 -0.17 -11.52
C PRO A 194 -15.18 -1.58 -11.38
N ASN A 195 -14.47 -1.80 -10.29
CA ASN A 195 -13.96 -3.12 -9.86
C ASN A 195 -15.13 -4.00 -9.37
N VAL A 196 -16.06 -4.32 -10.25
CA VAL A 196 -17.32 -5.02 -9.92
C VAL A 196 -17.05 -6.31 -9.16
N VAL A 197 -16.06 -7.10 -9.59
CA VAL A 197 -15.74 -8.38 -8.96
C VAL A 197 -15.25 -8.18 -7.53
N GLY A 198 -14.32 -7.24 -7.31
CA GLY A 198 -13.82 -6.94 -5.98
C GLY A 198 -14.88 -6.37 -5.06
N LEU A 199 -15.70 -5.44 -5.54
CA LEU A 199 -16.78 -4.83 -4.79
C LEU A 199 -17.85 -5.85 -4.39
N THR A 200 -18.27 -6.72 -5.34
CA THR A 200 -19.24 -7.78 -5.05
C THR A 200 -18.73 -8.77 -4.01
N ARG A 201 -17.46 -9.21 -4.11
CA ARG A 201 -16.84 -10.10 -3.12
C ARG A 201 -16.76 -9.51 -1.72
N ARG A 202 -16.69 -8.19 -1.63
CA ARG A 202 -16.66 -7.43 -0.37
C ARG A 202 -18.04 -7.00 0.13
N GLY A 203 -19.11 -7.47 -0.54
CA GLY A 203 -20.49 -7.27 -0.10
C GLY A 203 -21.09 -5.90 -0.39
N PHE A 204 -20.53 -5.13 -1.33
CA PHE A 204 -21.12 -3.86 -1.73
C PHE A 204 -22.52 -4.04 -2.30
N PRO A 205 -23.49 -3.19 -1.94
CA PRO A 205 -24.84 -3.21 -2.46
C PRO A 205 -24.87 -3.03 -3.99
N LYS A 206 -25.86 -3.66 -4.64
CA LYS A 206 -25.97 -3.61 -6.11
C LYS A 206 -26.25 -2.19 -6.64
N ASP A 207 -27.01 -1.39 -5.89
CA ASP A 207 -27.30 0.01 -6.19
C ASP A 207 -26.05 0.89 -6.14
N VAL A 208 -25.18 0.71 -5.14
CA VAL A 208 -23.88 1.39 -5.08
C VAL A 208 -23.00 1.01 -6.29
N ILE A 209 -22.93 -0.28 -6.64
CA ILE A 209 -22.15 -0.71 -7.82
C ILE A 209 -22.74 -0.11 -9.10
N GLN A 210 -24.08 -0.01 -9.20
CA GLN A 210 -24.74 0.61 -10.35
C GLN A 210 -24.45 2.12 -10.42
N ALA A 211 -24.51 2.81 -9.30
CA ALA A 211 -24.14 4.23 -9.19
C ALA A 211 -22.69 4.48 -9.64
N LEU A 212 -21.76 3.64 -9.22
CA LEU A 212 -20.36 3.70 -9.66
C LEU A 212 -20.19 3.46 -11.18
N LYS A 213 -20.98 2.57 -11.79
CA LYS A 213 -21.00 2.38 -13.25
C LYS A 213 -21.51 3.62 -13.99
N GLU A 214 -22.51 4.27 -13.45
CA GLU A 214 -23.06 5.49 -14.02
C GLU A 214 -22.08 6.65 -13.88
N ALA A 215 -21.45 6.83 -12.73
CA ALA A 215 -20.37 7.79 -12.53
C ALA A 215 -19.20 7.57 -13.51
N TYR A 216 -18.78 6.30 -13.71
CA TYR A 216 -17.77 5.97 -14.71
C TYR A 216 -18.19 6.39 -16.11
N ARG A 217 -19.45 6.17 -16.51
CA ARG A 217 -19.97 6.58 -17.83
C ARG A 217 -19.87 8.08 -18.00
N PHE A 218 -20.31 8.88 -17.03
CA PHE A 218 -20.23 10.33 -17.09
C PHE A 218 -18.79 10.84 -17.20
N ILE A 219 -17.87 10.23 -16.45
CA ILE A 219 -16.48 10.69 -16.37
C ILE A 219 -15.67 10.29 -17.61
N TYR A 220 -15.94 9.12 -18.20
CA TYR A 220 -15.04 8.53 -19.20
C TYR A 220 -15.69 8.26 -20.57
N ARG A 221 -17.03 8.31 -20.70
CA ARG A 221 -17.72 7.89 -21.93
C ARG A 221 -18.60 8.96 -22.58
N ASP A 222 -19.12 9.89 -21.82
CA ASP A 222 -20.10 10.86 -22.31
C ASP A 222 -19.43 12.09 -23.00
N GLY A 223 -18.08 12.11 -23.12
CA GLY A 223 -17.36 13.18 -23.82
C GLY A 223 -17.35 14.53 -23.10
N LEU A 224 -17.71 14.56 -21.83
CA LEU A 224 -17.70 15.75 -20.99
C LEU A 224 -16.26 16.08 -20.53
N ASN A 225 -15.99 17.35 -20.28
CA ASN A 225 -14.80 17.70 -19.52
C ASN A 225 -14.94 17.28 -18.06
N ARG A 226 -13.81 17.19 -17.33
CA ARG A 226 -13.78 16.68 -15.96
C ARG A 226 -14.75 17.40 -15.01
N SER A 227 -14.78 18.73 -15.05
CA SER A 227 -15.65 19.52 -14.16
C SER A 227 -17.13 19.25 -14.44
N GLN A 228 -17.54 19.27 -15.71
CA GLN A 228 -18.89 18.97 -16.14
C GLN A 228 -19.32 17.54 -15.74
N ALA A 229 -18.41 16.58 -15.91
CA ALA A 229 -18.69 15.19 -15.54
C ALA A 229 -18.91 15.05 -14.03
N LEU A 230 -18.07 15.68 -13.19
CA LEU A 230 -18.23 15.64 -11.73
C LEU A 230 -19.49 16.36 -11.26
N GLU A 231 -19.82 17.52 -11.83
CA GLU A 231 -21.08 18.21 -11.53
C GLU A 231 -22.29 17.34 -11.87
N ARG A 232 -22.24 16.63 -12.97
CA ARG A 232 -23.30 15.71 -13.37
C ARG A 232 -23.40 14.52 -12.42
N VAL A 233 -22.25 13.95 -11.99
CA VAL A 233 -22.24 12.89 -10.98
C VAL A 233 -22.91 13.34 -9.68
N GLU A 234 -22.63 14.56 -9.21
CA GLU A 234 -23.19 15.11 -7.97
C GLU A 234 -24.68 15.42 -8.06
N ASN A 235 -25.16 15.83 -9.24
CA ASN A 235 -26.55 16.25 -9.42
C ASN A 235 -27.51 15.13 -9.83
N GLU A 236 -27.01 14.11 -10.53
CA GLU A 236 -27.86 13.07 -11.16
C GLU A 236 -27.75 11.69 -10.50
N ILE A 237 -26.69 11.41 -9.72
CA ILE A 237 -26.48 10.13 -9.08
C ILE A 237 -26.82 10.19 -7.59
N GLU A 238 -27.44 9.13 -7.07
CA GLU A 238 -27.71 8.98 -5.63
C GLU A 238 -26.41 9.20 -4.83
N PRO A 239 -26.41 10.10 -3.81
CA PRO A 239 -25.20 10.53 -3.12
C PRO A 239 -24.69 9.52 -2.09
N PHE A 240 -24.46 8.27 -2.50
CA PHE A 240 -23.79 7.27 -1.69
C PHE A 240 -22.41 7.79 -1.22
N ASN A 241 -21.92 7.26 -0.12
CA ASN A 241 -20.59 7.65 0.40
C ASN A 241 -19.49 7.39 -0.63
N GLU A 242 -19.57 6.29 -1.37
CA GLU A 242 -18.63 5.90 -2.41
C GLU A 242 -18.60 6.89 -3.57
N ILE A 243 -19.73 7.47 -3.92
CA ILE A 243 -19.82 8.52 -4.96
C ILE A 243 -19.18 9.83 -4.45
N LYS A 244 -19.45 10.21 -3.20
CA LYS A 244 -18.82 11.38 -2.57
C LYS A 244 -17.30 11.22 -2.47
N GLU A 245 -16.83 10.05 -2.05
CA GLU A 245 -15.39 9.72 -2.00
C GLU A 245 -14.75 9.77 -3.39
N LEU A 246 -15.43 9.22 -4.41
CA LEU A 246 -14.96 9.26 -5.80
C LEU A 246 -14.80 10.71 -6.29
N VAL A 247 -15.82 11.55 -6.11
CA VAL A 247 -15.77 12.97 -6.52
C VAL A 247 -14.68 13.72 -5.76
N ALA A 248 -14.61 13.54 -4.44
CA ALA A 248 -13.57 14.16 -3.62
C ALA A 248 -12.17 13.77 -4.06
N PHE A 249 -11.95 12.50 -4.43
CA PHE A 249 -10.67 12.03 -4.95
C PHE A 249 -10.25 12.78 -6.22
N TYR A 250 -11.16 12.96 -7.19
CA TYR A 250 -10.87 13.72 -8.40
C TYR A 250 -10.55 15.20 -8.13
N ARG A 251 -11.25 15.81 -7.18
CA ARG A 251 -11.06 17.22 -6.84
C ARG A 251 -9.74 17.47 -6.10
N ASN A 252 -9.30 16.52 -5.29
CA ASN A 252 -8.10 16.65 -4.44
C ASN A 252 -6.81 16.14 -5.11
N SER A 253 -6.91 15.47 -6.26
CA SER A 253 -5.74 14.90 -6.94
C SER A 253 -4.76 15.99 -7.37
N GLN A 254 -3.50 15.82 -6.98
CA GLN A 254 -2.39 16.71 -7.35
C GLN A 254 -1.62 16.19 -8.59
N ARG A 255 -1.72 14.90 -8.87
CA ARG A 255 -1.01 14.23 -9.98
C ARG A 255 -1.86 14.11 -11.23
N GLY A 256 -3.14 14.52 -11.16
CA GLY A 256 -4.15 14.18 -12.15
C GLY A 256 -4.58 12.72 -12.03
N VAL A 257 -5.80 12.42 -12.48
CA VAL A 257 -6.39 11.08 -12.40
C VAL A 257 -6.36 10.43 -13.77
N ALA A 258 -6.00 9.13 -13.82
CA ALA A 258 -5.92 8.30 -15.02
C ALA A 258 -7.24 8.19 -15.80
#